data_ecc6c5e673e3052c32a6e8c47ece0730
#
_entry.id   ecc6c5e673e3052c32a6e8c47ece0730
#
_cell.length_a   1.000
_cell.length_b   1.000
_cell.length_c   1.000
_cell.angle_alpha   90.00
_cell.angle_beta   90.00
_cell.angle_gamma   90.00
#
_symmetry.space_group_name_H-M   'P 1'
#
loop_
_entity.id
_entity.type
_entity.pdbx_description
1 polymer ?
#
loop_
_entity_poly.entity_id
_entity_poly.type
_entity_poly.pdbx_seq_one_letter_code
_entity_poly.pdbx_strand_id
1 'polypeptide(L)'
;MRGGGARAPGGFNFQPAGSDDEDEDFTDEEGSDEDDGEDQRDAHVREYLQMDSNVRVTVTAAKDVDDEWAELDLEFQRKRHALAVEYNKQFLELHAKRKALVTGAVAPAADAVAKEATMSQSFAEDSGGEVNAKGESDVKGVSGFWLRALNNAGADNFDISEWDLEPLQHLIDVRIVHTPLASEDADTFLYKVEAEFSENDFFSDSVLTTTFEVPLMQDAGTPSVVDRKFSGIAWKSPEKNVTVERTSKTQRKKGSNATRTVTKEEPRESFFNFFLPADTEDEEEAEYVNENFFRVAEHFTQVVPQAANYFIGIAMPIEEEGPGGVGMEELMGMMGGMGGLGQMMGGGGAPGGAPARGGGGGGPADAPECKQS
;
A
#
# COMPACT_ATOMS: atom_id res chain seq x y z
N MET A 1 82.50 -16.31 -32.65
CA MET A 1 82.76 -14.86 -32.78
C MET A 1 81.48 -14.17 -32.45
N ARG A 2 81.42 -13.55 -31.29
CA ARG A 2 81.23 -12.10 -31.03
C ARG A 2 80.10 -11.55 -31.90
N GLY A 3 79.08 -10.94 -31.39
CA GLY A 3 78.90 -10.25 -30.12
C GLY A 3 77.86 -9.15 -30.35
N GLY A 4 77.36 -8.56 -29.32
CA GLY A 4 76.65 -7.27 -29.27
C GLY A 4 75.14 -7.41 -29.35
N GLY A 5 74.30 -7.22 -28.36
CA GLY A 5 74.37 -6.31 -27.24
C GLY A 5 73.65 -5.03 -27.62
N ALA A 6 72.31 -4.98 -27.39
CA ALA A 6 71.59 -3.69 -27.24
C ALA A 6 70.60 -3.78 -26.09
N ARG A 7 70.86 -2.95 -25.10
CA ARG A 7 70.06 -2.68 -23.91
C ARG A 7 68.77 -1.94 -24.28
N ALA A 8 67.68 -2.39 -23.74
CA ALA A 8 66.49 -1.55 -23.56
C ALA A 8 66.48 -0.95 -22.15
N PRO A 9 66.05 0.29 -21.98
CA PRO A 9 66.03 0.96 -20.67
C PRO A 9 64.70 0.87 -19.97
N GLY A 10 64.79 0.74 -18.63
CA GLY A 10 63.79 1.30 -17.75
C GLY A 10 62.60 0.45 -17.39
N GLY A 11 62.84 -0.64 -16.60
CA GLY A 11 61.77 -1.21 -15.78
C GLY A 11 61.56 -0.35 -14.54
N PHE A 12 60.36 0.19 -14.37
CA PHE A 12 59.96 0.77 -13.11
C PHE A 12 59.69 -0.37 -12.13
N ASN A 13 60.53 -0.44 -11.11
CA ASN A 13 60.38 -1.33 -9.97
C ASN A 13 59.31 -0.75 -9.03
N PHE A 14 58.12 -1.33 -9.05
CA PHE A 14 57.09 -1.01 -8.07
C PHE A 14 57.29 -1.97 -6.88
N GLN A 15 57.83 -1.43 -5.80
CA GLN A 15 57.88 -2.08 -4.51
C GLN A 15 56.50 -1.92 -3.87
N PRO A 16 55.81 -2.98 -3.50
CA PRO A 16 54.59 -2.83 -2.71
C PRO A 16 54.98 -2.33 -1.33
N ALA A 17 54.42 -1.19 -0.94
CA ALA A 17 54.45 -0.68 0.42
C ALA A 17 53.75 -1.72 1.29
N GLY A 18 54.31 -1.96 2.49
CA GLY A 18 53.78 -2.91 3.45
C GLY A 18 52.33 -2.57 3.81
N SER A 19 51.48 -3.55 3.77
CA SER A 19 50.20 -3.55 4.43
C SER A 19 50.47 -3.66 5.93
N ASP A 20 50.32 -2.57 6.65
CA ASP A 20 49.98 -2.66 8.05
C ASP A 20 48.53 -3.14 8.10
N ASP A 21 48.39 -4.43 8.30
CA ASP A 21 47.12 -5.08 8.69
C ASP A 21 46.85 -4.59 10.13
N GLU A 22 46.22 -3.45 10.29
CA GLU A 22 45.43 -3.17 11.48
C GLU A 22 44.10 -3.92 11.28
N ASP A 23 44.05 -5.13 11.85
CA ASP A 23 42.80 -5.82 12.14
C ASP A 23 41.97 -4.92 13.04
N GLU A 24 41.16 -4.02 12.44
CA GLU A 24 40.00 -3.47 13.11
C GLU A 24 39.03 -4.63 13.28
N ASP A 25 39.10 -5.22 14.46
CA ASP A 25 38.11 -6.15 15.04
C ASP A 25 36.77 -5.35 15.09
N PHE A 26 36.05 -5.31 13.95
CA PHE A 26 34.68 -4.82 13.87
C PHE A 26 33.84 -5.91 14.54
N THR A 27 33.75 -5.82 15.85
CA THR A 27 32.73 -6.54 16.60
C THR A 27 31.40 -5.95 16.15
N ASP A 28 30.71 -6.70 15.28
CA ASP A 28 29.28 -6.55 15.08
C ASP A 28 28.60 -6.74 16.46
N GLU A 29 28.44 -5.64 17.17
CA GLU A 29 27.45 -5.55 18.24
C GLU A 29 26.08 -5.50 17.52
N GLU A 30 25.62 -6.66 17.05
CA GLU A 30 24.20 -6.90 16.87
C GLU A 30 23.56 -6.89 18.25
N GLY A 31 23.43 -5.66 18.79
CA GLY A 31 22.56 -5.41 19.93
C GLY A 31 21.14 -5.59 19.43
N SER A 32 20.50 -6.68 19.81
CA SER A 32 19.09 -6.90 19.57
C SER A 32 18.32 -5.80 20.29
N ASP A 33 17.67 -4.91 19.53
CA ASP A 33 16.80 -3.84 20.05
C ASP A 33 15.63 -4.41 20.89
N GLU A 34 15.36 -5.72 20.78
CA GLU A 34 14.34 -6.44 21.56
C GLU A 34 14.69 -6.59 23.05
N ASP A 35 15.97 -6.73 23.41
CA ASP A 35 16.43 -6.89 24.78
C ASP A 35 16.29 -5.60 25.61
N ASP A 36 16.44 -4.43 24.96
CA ASP A 36 16.26 -3.12 25.59
C ASP A 36 14.80 -2.84 25.99
N GLY A 37 13.83 -3.33 25.22
CA GLY A 37 12.40 -3.16 25.49
C GLY A 37 11.91 -4.00 26.66
N GLU A 38 12.37 -5.22 26.81
CA GLU A 38 12.01 -6.12 27.90
C GLU A 38 12.61 -5.66 29.23
N ASP A 39 13.84 -5.20 29.23
CA ASP A 39 14.49 -4.59 30.38
C ASP A 39 13.80 -3.31 30.87
N GLN A 40 13.32 -2.45 29.98
CA GLN A 40 12.57 -1.24 30.31
C GLN A 40 11.20 -1.58 30.92
N ARG A 41 10.47 -2.51 30.34
CA ARG A 41 9.17 -2.97 30.86
C ARG A 41 9.32 -3.53 32.27
N ASP A 42 10.30 -4.37 32.50
CA ASP A 42 10.59 -4.95 33.78
C ASP A 42 11.01 -3.89 34.82
N ALA A 43 11.75 -2.86 34.42
CA ALA A 43 12.09 -1.72 35.27
C ALA A 43 10.83 -0.97 35.73
N HIS A 44 9.88 -0.65 34.81
CA HIS A 44 8.63 -0.01 35.16
C HIS A 44 7.74 -0.88 36.07
N VAL A 45 7.68 -2.19 35.83
CA VAL A 45 6.95 -3.11 36.70
C VAL A 45 7.59 -3.14 38.11
N ARG A 46 8.92 -3.15 38.22
CA ARG A 46 9.61 -3.07 39.51
C ARG A 46 9.32 -1.77 40.25
N GLU A 47 9.28 -0.63 39.52
CA GLU A 47 8.92 0.66 40.11
C GLU A 47 7.48 0.66 40.60
N TYR A 48 6.52 0.16 39.84
CA TYR A 48 5.13 -0.01 40.24
C TYR A 48 5.01 -0.84 41.53
N LEU A 49 5.76 -1.91 41.67
CA LEU A 49 5.75 -2.76 42.85
C LEU A 49 6.28 -2.05 44.12
N GLN A 50 7.06 -0.97 44.00
CA GLN A 50 7.56 -0.16 45.11
C GLN A 50 6.62 0.99 45.48
N MET A 51 5.57 1.26 44.69
CA MET A 51 4.58 2.28 45.00
C MET A 51 3.77 1.95 46.27
N ASP A 52 3.16 2.99 46.87
CA ASP A 52 2.24 2.80 48.01
C ASP A 52 1.10 1.85 47.67
N SER A 53 0.69 1.03 48.64
CA SER A 53 -0.37 0.05 48.42
C SER A 53 -1.70 0.66 47.98
N ASN A 54 -2.05 1.88 48.41
CA ASN A 54 -3.25 2.57 48.01
C ASN A 54 -3.15 3.02 46.55
N VAL A 55 -1.96 3.39 46.07
CA VAL A 55 -1.71 3.70 44.66
C VAL A 55 -1.94 2.45 43.81
N ARG A 56 -1.32 1.32 44.21
CA ARG A 56 -1.50 0.05 43.48
C ARG A 56 -2.97 -0.41 43.44
N VAL A 57 -3.71 -0.28 44.54
CA VAL A 57 -5.15 -0.60 44.58
C VAL A 57 -5.92 0.31 43.62
N THR A 58 -5.59 1.61 43.58
CA THR A 58 -6.26 2.56 42.66
C THR A 58 -5.94 2.22 41.19
N VAL A 59 -4.68 1.87 40.88
CA VAL A 59 -4.28 1.46 39.54
C VAL A 59 -4.97 0.15 39.14
N THR A 60 -5.11 -0.82 40.07
CA THR A 60 -5.85 -2.05 39.78
C THR A 60 -7.31 -1.76 39.45
N ALA A 61 -7.95 -0.86 40.21
CA ALA A 61 -9.35 -0.45 39.89
C ALA A 61 -9.43 0.35 38.57
N ALA A 62 -8.42 1.11 38.21
CA ALA A 62 -8.34 1.76 36.90
C ALA A 62 -8.21 0.74 35.79
N LYS A 63 -7.38 -0.32 36.00
CA LYS A 63 -7.27 -1.41 35.02
C LYS A 63 -8.57 -2.14 34.78
N ASP A 64 -9.42 -2.32 35.81
CA ASP A 64 -10.75 -2.89 35.60
C ASP A 64 -11.59 -2.04 34.62
N VAL A 65 -11.43 -0.70 34.65
CA VAL A 65 -12.09 0.21 33.70
C VAL A 65 -11.49 0.09 32.30
N ASP A 66 -10.18 -0.09 32.19
CA ASP A 66 -9.52 -0.33 30.90
C ASP A 66 -9.98 -1.66 30.29
N ASP A 67 -10.20 -2.69 31.10
CA ASP A 67 -10.72 -3.98 30.66
C ASP A 67 -12.20 -3.84 30.17
N GLU A 68 -13.05 -3.07 30.88
CA GLU A 68 -14.40 -2.74 30.40
C GLU A 68 -14.38 -1.95 29.08
N TRP A 69 -13.41 -1.03 28.93
CA TRP A 69 -13.22 -0.27 27.69
C TRP A 69 -12.84 -1.18 26.52
N ALA A 70 -11.90 -2.13 26.73
CA ALA A 70 -11.49 -3.07 25.72
C ALA A 70 -12.66 -3.97 25.25
N GLU A 71 -13.52 -4.44 26.17
CA GLU A 71 -14.72 -5.21 25.82
C GLU A 71 -15.69 -4.39 24.96
N LEU A 72 -15.90 -3.12 25.33
CA LEU A 72 -16.78 -2.21 24.58
C LEU A 72 -16.21 -1.89 23.19
N ASP A 73 -14.91 -1.71 23.09
CA ASP A 73 -14.25 -1.45 21.81
C ASP A 73 -14.33 -2.67 20.89
N LEU A 74 -14.11 -3.86 21.39
CA LEU A 74 -14.29 -5.09 20.61
C LEU A 74 -15.72 -5.24 20.08
N GLU A 75 -16.74 -4.89 20.90
CA GLU A 75 -18.13 -4.86 20.45
C GLU A 75 -18.33 -3.80 19.34
N PHE A 76 -17.71 -2.63 19.47
CA PHE A 76 -17.73 -1.58 18.45
C PHE A 76 -17.08 -2.06 17.14
N GLN A 77 -15.92 -2.71 17.20
CA GLN A 77 -15.22 -3.23 16.01
C GLN A 77 -16.07 -4.28 15.29
N ARG A 78 -16.73 -5.19 16.03
CA ARG A 78 -17.66 -6.17 15.43
C ARG A 78 -18.82 -5.49 14.70
N LYS A 79 -19.42 -4.48 15.29
CA LYS A 79 -20.52 -3.71 14.66
C LYS A 79 -20.03 -2.93 13.45
N ARG A 80 -18.87 -2.31 13.55
CA ARG A 80 -18.22 -1.59 12.45
C ARG A 80 -17.98 -2.54 11.26
N HIS A 81 -17.43 -3.73 11.52
CA HIS A 81 -17.21 -4.73 10.49
C HIS A 81 -18.51 -5.21 9.85
N ALA A 82 -19.55 -5.49 10.66
CA ALA A 82 -20.86 -5.88 10.14
C ALA A 82 -21.45 -4.82 9.18
N LEU A 83 -21.30 -3.53 9.53
CA LEU A 83 -21.71 -2.42 8.68
C LEU A 83 -20.86 -2.36 7.39
N ALA A 84 -19.55 -2.56 7.48
CA ALA A 84 -18.68 -2.62 6.30
C ALA A 84 -19.11 -3.75 5.35
N VAL A 85 -19.46 -4.92 5.86
CA VAL A 85 -19.99 -6.05 5.05
C VAL A 85 -21.31 -5.67 4.36
N GLU A 86 -22.20 -4.96 5.03
CA GLU A 86 -23.47 -4.49 4.44
C GLU A 86 -23.23 -3.53 3.27
N TYR A 87 -22.38 -2.51 3.48
CA TYR A 87 -22.08 -1.52 2.45
C TYR A 87 -21.21 -2.09 1.32
N ASN A 88 -20.38 -3.09 1.60
CA ASN A 88 -19.54 -3.73 0.59
C ASN A 88 -20.37 -4.25 -0.60
N LYS A 89 -21.59 -4.74 -0.36
CA LYS A 89 -22.51 -5.16 -1.43
C LYS A 89 -22.81 -4.02 -2.41
N GLN A 90 -23.02 -2.81 -1.90
CA GLN A 90 -23.28 -1.63 -2.72
C GLN A 90 -22.02 -1.17 -3.46
N PHE A 91 -20.86 -1.23 -2.79
CA PHE A 91 -19.57 -0.94 -3.44
C PHE A 91 -19.28 -1.90 -4.59
N LEU A 92 -19.53 -3.20 -4.43
CA LEU A 92 -19.34 -4.19 -5.50
C LEU A 92 -20.20 -3.89 -6.73
N GLU A 93 -21.42 -3.31 -6.57
CA GLU A 93 -22.22 -2.85 -7.70
C GLU A 93 -21.57 -1.65 -8.42
N LEU A 94 -20.93 -0.74 -7.69
CA LEU A 94 -20.18 0.39 -8.26
C LEU A 94 -18.93 -0.08 -8.99
N HIS A 95 -18.21 -1.06 -8.42
CA HIS A 95 -17.07 -1.70 -9.09
C HIS A 95 -17.51 -2.34 -10.41
N ALA A 96 -18.61 -3.08 -10.43
CA ALA A 96 -19.15 -3.66 -11.66
C ALA A 96 -19.48 -2.61 -12.73
N LYS A 97 -20.05 -1.45 -12.33
CA LYS A 97 -20.31 -0.33 -13.24
C LYS A 97 -19.01 0.26 -13.79
N ARG A 98 -18.02 0.50 -12.93
CA ARG A 98 -16.71 1.01 -13.36
C ARG A 98 -16.03 0.03 -14.32
N LYS A 99 -15.99 -1.25 -13.98
CA LYS A 99 -15.45 -2.30 -14.84
C LYS A 99 -16.11 -2.30 -16.22
N ALA A 100 -17.46 -2.20 -16.29
CA ALA A 100 -18.19 -2.18 -17.56
C ALA A 100 -17.82 -0.97 -18.45
N LEU A 101 -17.53 0.19 -17.84
CA LEU A 101 -17.03 1.38 -18.55
C LEU A 101 -15.58 1.18 -18.99
N VAL A 102 -14.71 0.75 -18.10
CA VAL A 102 -13.28 0.57 -18.35
C VAL A 102 -13.01 -0.48 -19.42
N THR A 103 -13.80 -1.56 -19.45
CA THR A 103 -13.70 -2.61 -20.47
C THR A 103 -14.41 -2.23 -21.78
N GLY A 104 -15.16 -1.13 -21.81
CA GLY A 104 -15.96 -0.74 -22.95
C GLY A 104 -17.20 -1.60 -23.19
N ALA A 105 -17.60 -2.43 -22.23
CA ALA A 105 -18.82 -3.25 -22.30
C ALA A 105 -20.08 -2.37 -22.28
N VAL A 106 -20.00 -1.20 -21.65
CA VAL A 106 -21.07 -0.19 -21.63
C VAL A 106 -20.48 1.14 -22.09
N ALA A 107 -21.20 1.84 -22.96
CA ALA A 107 -20.84 3.18 -23.39
C ALA A 107 -21.08 4.19 -22.25
N PRO A 108 -20.24 5.24 -22.12
CA PRO A 108 -20.49 6.34 -21.19
C PRO A 108 -21.86 6.99 -21.42
N ALA A 109 -22.49 7.46 -20.35
CA ALA A 109 -23.76 8.18 -20.44
C ALA A 109 -23.56 9.52 -21.18
N ALA A 110 -24.63 10.02 -21.85
CA ALA A 110 -24.55 11.23 -22.68
C ALA A 110 -24.08 12.49 -21.90
N ASP A 111 -24.38 12.56 -20.58
CA ASP A 111 -23.94 13.67 -19.73
C ASP A 111 -22.43 13.62 -19.41
N ALA A 112 -21.80 12.46 -19.57
CA ALA A 112 -20.35 12.31 -19.36
C ALA A 112 -19.55 13.14 -20.38
N VAL A 113 -20.05 13.33 -21.60
CA VAL A 113 -19.38 14.14 -22.64
C VAL A 113 -19.30 15.62 -22.20
N ALA A 114 -20.38 16.15 -21.63
CA ALA A 114 -20.39 17.54 -21.16
C ALA A 114 -19.49 17.71 -19.90
N LYS A 115 -19.47 16.73 -19.01
CA LYS A 115 -18.59 16.71 -17.83
C LYS A 115 -17.12 16.63 -18.25
N GLU A 116 -16.81 15.77 -19.21
CA GLU A 116 -15.46 15.64 -19.77
C GLU A 116 -14.96 16.96 -20.35
N ALA A 117 -15.74 17.62 -21.20
CA ALA A 117 -15.36 18.88 -21.82
C ALA A 117 -15.06 19.97 -20.77
N THR A 118 -15.87 20.06 -19.71
CA THR A 118 -15.64 21.01 -18.61
C THR A 118 -14.37 20.67 -17.83
N MET A 119 -14.17 19.40 -17.52
CA MET A 119 -13.01 18.90 -16.79
C MET A 119 -11.72 19.11 -17.58
N SER A 120 -11.71 18.74 -18.86
CA SER A 120 -10.55 18.90 -19.74
C SER A 120 -10.18 20.37 -19.94
N GLN A 121 -11.16 21.27 -20.04
CA GLN A 121 -10.89 22.70 -20.11
C GLN A 121 -10.24 23.23 -18.82
N SER A 122 -10.78 22.85 -17.65
CA SER A 122 -10.20 23.25 -16.35
C SER A 122 -8.76 22.75 -16.22
N PHE A 123 -8.51 21.49 -16.56
CA PHE A 123 -7.15 20.94 -16.50
C PHE A 123 -6.17 21.62 -17.47
N ALA A 124 -6.63 21.98 -18.66
CA ALA A 124 -5.81 22.72 -19.62
C ALA A 124 -5.45 24.12 -19.10
N GLU A 125 -6.41 24.81 -18.47
CA GLU A 125 -6.18 26.11 -17.84
C GLU A 125 -5.18 26.03 -16.69
N ASP A 126 -5.32 25.01 -15.82
CA ASP A 126 -4.47 24.84 -14.63
C ASP A 126 -3.06 24.35 -14.97
N SER A 127 -2.92 23.43 -15.94
CA SER A 127 -1.63 22.81 -16.30
C SER A 127 -0.89 23.54 -17.44
N GLY A 128 -1.56 24.44 -18.16
CA GLY A 128 -1.04 25.04 -19.39
C GLY A 128 -0.96 24.07 -20.56
N GLY A 129 -1.64 22.92 -20.46
CA GLY A 129 -1.72 21.90 -21.50
C GLY A 129 -2.75 22.24 -22.58
N GLU A 130 -2.76 21.47 -23.66
CA GLU A 130 -3.76 21.58 -24.73
C GLU A 130 -4.62 20.31 -24.79
N VAL A 131 -5.94 20.49 -24.91
CA VAL A 131 -6.86 19.37 -25.10
C VAL A 131 -6.72 18.84 -26.52
N ASN A 132 -6.51 17.53 -26.67
CA ASN A 132 -6.45 16.89 -27.96
C ASN A 132 -7.85 16.87 -28.61
N ALA A 133 -8.08 17.73 -29.54
CA ALA A 133 -9.34 17.89 -30.27
C ALA A 133 -9.54 16.85 -31.40
N LYS A 134 -8.76 15.74 -31.41
CA LYS A 134 -8.99 14.66 -32.40
C LYS A 134 -10.36 14.04 -32.17
N GLY A 135 -11.18 14.11 -33.21
CA GLY A 135 -12.57 13.74 -33.23
C GLY A 135 -12.89 12.29 -32.86
N GLU A 136 -14.11 11.87 -33.10
CA GLU A 136 -14.67 10.57 -32.76
C GLU A 136 -13.68 9.43 -32.99
N SER A 137 -13.47 8.63 -31.94
CA SER A 137 -12.60 7.45 -31.95
C SER A 137 -13.48 6.22 -31.76
N ASP A 138 -13.20 5.16 -32.52
CA ASP A 138 -13.83 3.84 -32.32
C ASP A 138 -13.29 3.08 -31.07
N VAL A 139 -12.41 3.71 -30.31
CA VAL A 139 -11.85 3.12 -29.10
C VAL A 139 -12.93 2.93 -28.04
N LYS A 140 -13.08 1.70 -27.60
CA LYS A 140 -14.00 1.32 -26.52
C LYS A 140 -13.20 0.95 -25.28
N GLY A 141 -13.63 1.48 -24.13
CA GLY A 141 -12.97 1.25 -22.86
C GLY A 141 -11.62 1.97 -22.74
N VAL A 142 -10.85 1.59 -21.73
CA VAL A 142 -9.56 2.19 -21.39
C VAL A 142 -8.57 1.08 -21.09
N SER A 143 -7.74 0.74 -22.07
CA SER A 143 -6.68 -0.26 -21.90
C SER A 143 -5.67 0.21 -20.86
N GLY A 144 -5.21 -0.70 -19.99
CA GLY A 144 -4.22 -0.38 -18.96
C GLY A 144 -4.71 0.60 -17.88
N PHE A 145 -6.03 0.73 -17.70
CA PHE A 145 -6.61 1.64 -16.70
C PHE A 145 -6.04 1.42 -15.31
N TRP A 146 -6.06 0.19 -14.83
CA TRP A 146 -5.57 -0.13 -13.50
C TRP A 146 -4.05 -0.03 -13.40
N LEU A 147 -3.32 -0.48 -14.41
CA LEU A 147 -1.86 -0.33 -14.43
C LEU A 147 -1.47 1.15 -14.27
N ARG A 148 -2.09 2.05 -15.01
CA ARG A 148 -1.81 3.48 -14.89
C ARG A 148 -2.25 4.04 -13.53
N ALA A 149 -3.40 3.63 -13.01
CA ALA A 149 -3.88 4.09 -11.71
C ALA A 149 -2.93 3.67 -10.57
N LEU A 150 -2.48 2.40 -10.55
CA LEU A 150 -1.54 1.89 -9.57
C LEU A 150 -0.16 2.54 -9.70
N ASN A 151 0.33 2.71 -10.94
CA ASN A 151 1.61 3.37 -11.17
C ASN A 151 1.61 4.84 -10.70
N ASN A 152 0.51 5.57 -10.92
CA ASN A 152 0.36 6.95 -10.45
C ASN A 152 0.13 7.02 -8.92
N ALA A 153 -0.31 5.95 -8.29
CA ALA A 153 -0.42 5.87 -6.84
C ALA A 153 0.93 5.59 -6.15
N GLY A 154 1.93 5.18 -6.93
CA GLY A 154 3.26 4.78 -6.50
C GLY A 154 3.49 3.31 -6.85
N ALA A 155 4.31 3.04 -7.87
CA ALA A 155 4.57 1.69 -8.35
C ALA A 155 5.19 0.80 -7.25
N ASP A 156 6.08 1.38 -6.45
CA ASP A 156 6.80 0.71 -5.37
C ASP A 156 5.85 0.23 -4.26
N ASN A 157 4.78 0.98 -3.98
CA ASN A 157 3.74 0.58 -3.01
C ASN A 157 2.97 -0.71 -3.39
N PHE A 158 3.17 -1.21 -4.60
CA PHE A 158 2.52 -2.41 -5.15
C PHE A 158 3.53 -3.40 -5.73
N ASP A 159 4.81 -3.26 -5.47
CA ASP A 159 5.92 -4.08 -6.00
C ASP A 159 5.89 -4.19 -7.54
N ILE A 160 5.44 -3.13 -8.25
CA ILE A 160 5.31 -3.14 -9.71
C ILE A 160 6.69 -2.90 -10.33
N SER A 161 7.19 -3.93 -10.99
CA SER A 161 8.43 -3.92 -11.76
C SER A 161 8.18 -3.83 -13.27
N GLU A 162 9.24 -3.60 -14.06
CA GLU A 162 9.13 -3.46 -15.52
C GLU A 162 8.55 -4.71 -16.23
N TRP A 163 8.82 -5.90 -15.72
CA TRP A 163 8.28 -7.15 -16.25
C TRP A 163 6.81 -7.41 -15.92
N ASP A 164 6.23 -6.66 -14.98
CA ASP A 164 4.81 -6.72 -14.64
C ASP A 164 3.94 -5.86 -15.57
N LEU A 165 4.54 -4.91 -16.28
CA LEU A 165 3.81 -3.94 -17.09
C LEU A 165 2.95 -4.60 -18.17
N GLU A 166 3.47 -5.64 -18.84
CA GLU A 166 2.73 -6.33 -19.90
C GLU A 166 1.53 -7.14 -19.34
N PRO A 167 1.69 -8.04 -18.37
CA PRO A 167 0.54 -8.75 -17.80
C PRO A 167 -0.46 -7.81 -17.09
N LEU A 168 -0.01 -6.72 -16.46
CA LEU A 168 -0.89 -5.74 -15.81
C LEU A 168 -1.74 -4.91 -16.79
N GLN A 169 -1.41 -4.86 -18.09
CA GLN A 169 -2.31 -4.30 -19.11
C GLN A 169 -3.66 -5.01 -19.15
N HIS A 170 -3.71 -6.26 -18.71
CA HIS A 170 -4.90 -7.10 -18.69
C HIS A 170 -5.71 -6.99 -17.39
N LEU A 171 -5.25 -6.21 -16.41
CA LEU A 171 -5.98 -5.97 -15.15
C LEU A 171 -7.21 -5.08 -15.44
N ILE A 172 -8.40 -5.63 -15.25
CA ILE A 172 -9.68 -4.98 -15.59
C ILE A 172 -10.49 -4.54 -14.37
N ASP A 173 -10.26 -5.13 -13.21
CA ASP A 173 -10.88 -4.71 -11.95
C ASP A 173 -10.06 -5.12 -10.73
N VAL A 174 -10.10 -4.31 -9.68
CA VAL A 174 -9.59 -4.61 -8.34
C VAL A 174 -10.70 -4.34 -7.34
N ARG A 175 -10.94 -5.30 -6.46
CA ARG A 175 -12.00 -5.24 -5.44
C ARG A 175 -11.47 -5.62 -4.08
N ILE A 176 -12.00 -4.94 -3.07
CA ILE A 176 -11.87 -5.33 -1.68
C ILE A 176 -13.19 -5.98 -1.27
N VAL A 177 -13.11 -7.17 -0.71
CA VAL A 177 -14.29 -7.93 -0.31
C VAL A 177 -14.26 -8.16 1.19
N HIS A 178 -15.25 -7.60 1.88
CA HIS A 178 -15.50 -7.86 3.29
C HIS A 178 -16.46 -9.03 3.44
N THR A 179 -16.04 -10.06 4.18
CA THR A 179 -16.87 -11.22 4.48
C THR A 179 -17.47 -11.09 5.88
N PRO A 180 -18.67 -11.65 6.14
CA PRO A 180 -19.19 -11.73 7.49
C PRO A 180 -18.20 -12.42 8.43
N LEU A 181 -18.23 -12.04 9.72
CA LEU A 181 -17.47 -12.76 10.75
C LEU A 181 -17.87 -14.23 10.77
N ALA A 182 -16.95 -15.10 11.14
CA ALA A 182 -17.18 -16.53 11.23
C ALA A 182 -18.21 -16.89 12.31
N SER A 183 -18.30 -16.11 13.40
CA SER A 183 -19.29 -16.18 14.47
C SER A 183 -19.50 -14.81 15.07
N GLU A 184 -20.52 -14.67 15.94
CA GLU A 184 -20.77 -13.43 16.69
C GLU A 184 -19.64 -13.12 17.69
N ASP A 185 -18.94 -14.13 18.18
CA ASP A 185 -17.83 -14.02 19.12
C ASP A 185 -16.45 -14.01 18.44
N ALA A 186 -16.39 -13.95 17.09
CA ALA A 186 -15.13 -13.92 16.39
C ALA A 186 -14.35 -12.67 16.79
N ASP A 187 -13.05 -12.85 16.94
CA ASP A 187 -12.05 -11.82 17.23
C ASP A 187 -11.18 -11.47 16.01
N THR A 188 -11.37 -12.22 14.90
CA THR A 188 -10.73 -11.97 13.60
C THR A 188 -11.76 -11.74 12.51
N PHE A 189 -11.34 -11.10 11.42
CA PHE A 189 -12.11 -10.94 10.20
C PHE A 189 -11.26 -11.27 8.97
N LEU A 190 -11.93 -11.58 7.85
CA LEU A 190 -11.25 -11.84 6.60
C LEU A 190 -11.27 -10.59 5.71
N TYR A 191 -10.07 -10.13 5.37
CA TYR A 191 -9.83 -9.05 4.42
C TYR A 191 -9.34 -9.64 3.10
N LYS A 192 -10.12 -9.46 2.03
CA LYS A 192 -9.85 -10.12 0.75
C LYS A 192 -9.67 -9.09 -0.36
N VAL A 193 -8.57 -9.21 -1.08
CA VAL A 193 -8.31 -8.48 -2.32
C VAL A 193 -8.50 -9.41 -3.50
N GLU A 194 -9.28 -8.99 -4.49
CA GLU A 194 -9.50 -9.70 -5.75
C GLU A 194 -9.03 -8.81 -6.91
N ALA A 195 -8.13 -9.35 -7.73
CA ALA A 195 -7.70 -8.75 -8.98
C ALA A 195 -8.25 -9.56 -10.16
N GLU A 196 -9.05 -8.92 -11.01
CA GLU A 196 -9.66 -9.58 -12.15
C GLU A 196 -8.97 -9.19 -13.45
N PHE A 197 -8.63 -10.19 -14.25
CA PHE A 197 -7.91 -10.03 -15.50
C PHE A 197 -8.74 -10.44 -16.70
N SER A 198 -8.57 -9.75 -17.82
CA SER A 198 -9.03 -10.22 -19.13
C SER A 198 -8.17 -11.40 -19.59
N GLU A 199 -8.64 -12.12 -20.60
CA GLU A 199 -7.84 -13.16 -21.24
C GLU A 199 -6.47 -12.58 -21.68
N ASN A 200 -5.39 -13.29 -21.35
CA ASN A 200 -4.02 -12.85 -21.57
C ASN A 200 -3.11 -14.03 -21.92
N ASP A 201 -1.90 -13.76 -22.36
CA ASP A 201 -0.93 -14.78 -22.76
C ASP A 201 -0.05 -15.30 -21.60
N PHE A 202 -0.21 -14.77 -20.40
CA PHE A 202 0.67 -15.08 -19.26
C PHE A 202 0.14 -16.22 -18.40
N PHE A 203 -1.10 -16.15 -17.96
CA PHE A 203 -1.74 -17.13 -17.06
C PHE A 203 -3.20 -17.38 -17.46
N SER A 204 -3.78 -18.44 -16.93
CA SER A 204 -5.14 -18.87 -17.29
C SER A 204 -6.22 -18.40 -16.32
N ASP A 205 -5.83 -17.91 -15.15
CA ASP A 205 -6.76 -17.47 -14.13
C ASP A 205 -7.40 -16.14 -14.54
N SER A 206 -8.70 -16.02 -14.37
CA SER A 206 -9.44 -14.78 -14.59
C SER A 206 -9.47 -13.89 -13.34
N VAL A 207 -9.31 -14.46 -12.15
CA VAL A 207 -9.30 -13.76 -10.87
C VAL A 207 -8.20 -14.31 -10.01
N LEU A 208 -7.32 -13.44 -9.54
CA LEU A 208 -6.32 -13.73 -8.52
C LEU A 208 -6.80 -13.17 -7.19
N THR A 209 -6.57 -13.91 -6.10
CA THR A 209 -7.04 -13.50 -4.78
C THR A 209 -5.98 -13.68 -3.70
N THR A 210 -5.97 -12.74 -2.76
CA THR A 210 -5.26 -12.86 -1.49
C THR A 210 -6.24 -12.51 -0.37
N THR A 211 -6.27 -13.33 0.67
CA THR A 211 -7.15 -13.18 1.82
C THR A 211 -6.31 -13.19 3.08
N PHE A 212 -6.42 -12.15 3.86
CA PHE A 212 -5.77 -12.01 5.16
C PHE A 212 -6.79 -12.30 6.26
N GLU A 213 -6.39 -13.04 7.27
CA GLU A 213 -7.10 -13.15 8.53
C GLU A 213 -6.47 -12.17 9.52
N VAL A 214 -7.26 -11.19 9.95
CA VAL A 214 -6.78 -10.02 10.68
C VAL A 214 -7.55 -9.90 11.99
N PRO A 215 -6.88 -9.64 13.13
CA PRO A 215 -7.56 -9.38 14.39
C PRO A 215 -8.48 -8.15 14.30
N LEU A 216 -9.64 -8.20 14.97
CA LEU A 216 -10.52 -7.04 15.09
C LEU A 216 -9.91 -5.93 15.94
N MET A 217 -9.12 -6.32 16.95
CA MET A 217 -8.30 -5.41 17.75
C MET A 217 -6.87 -5.52 17.26
N GLN A 218 -6.29 -4.40 16.87
CA GLN A 218 -4.90 -4.29 16.43
C GLN A 218 -4.09 -3.61 17.52
N ASP A 219 -2.91 -4.11 17.79
CA ASP A 219 -1.95 -3.41 18.63
C ASP A 219 -1.41 -2.17 17.91
N ALA A 220 -1.12 -1.12 18.68
CA ALA A 220 -0.60 0.11 18.11
C ALA A 220 0.80 -0.12 17.52
N GLY A 221 0.95 0.11 16.22
CA GLY A 221 2.23 0.20 15.57
C GLY A 221 2.46 -0.76 14.39
N THR A 222 2.12 -2.03 14.50
CA THR A 222 2.31 -2.99 13.39
C THR A 222 1.02 -3.76 13.15
N PRO A 223 0.47 -3.75 11.91
CA PRO A 223 -0.70 -4.55 11.61
C PRO A 223 -0.36 -6.03 11.74
N SER A 224 -0.98 -6.71 12.70
CA SER A 224 -0.83 -8.13 12.91
C SER A 224 -1.69 -8.92 11.92
N VAL A 225 -1.13 -9.94 11.29
CA VAL A 225 -1.82 -10.86 10.37
C VAL A 225 -1.74 -12.27 10.94
N VAL A 226 -2.91 -12.87 11.22
CA VAL A 226 -2.97 -14.23 11.79
C VAL A 226 -2.69 -15.30 10.72
N ASP A 227 -3.21 -15.11 9.50
CA ASP A 227 -3.04 -16.06 8.39
C ASP A 227 -3.24 -15.35 7.05
N ARG A 228 -2.60 -15.86 6.00
CA ARG A 228 -2.76 -15.40 4.62
C ARG A 228 -3.03 -16.56 3.68
N LYS A 229 -4.11 -16.47 2.92
CA LYS A 229 -4.48 -17.42 1.87
C LYS A 229 -4.42 -16.74 0.52
N PHE A 230 -3.92 -17.44 -0.47
CA PHE A 230 -3.72 -16.94 -1.83
C PHE A 230 -4.23 -17.96 -2.87
N SER A 231 -4.60 -17.46 -4.05
CA SER A 231 -5.09 -18.32 -5.13
C SER A 231 -3.99 -19.12 -5.81
N GLY A 232 -2.75 -18.64 -5.74
CA GLY A 232 -1.72 -19.04 -6.68
C GLY A 232 -1.97 -18.48 -8.08
N ILE A 233 -1.07 -18.78 -9.02
CA ILE A 233 -1.15 -18.33 -10.41
C ILE A 233 -0.84 -19.50 -11.34
N ALA A 234 -1.76 -19.82 -12.23
CA ALA A 234 -1.60 -20.86 -13.25
C ALA A 234 -0.92 -20.29 -14.51
N TRP A 235 0.39 -20.08 -14.44
CA TRP A 235 1.19 -19.61 -15.57
C TRP A 235 1.08 -20.54 -16.78
N LYS A 236 0.87 -19.98 -17.98
CA LYS A 236 0.71 -20.74 -19.22
C LYS A 236 2.00 -21.47 -19.64
N SER A 237 3.13 -20.90 -19.31
CA SER A 237 4.44 -21.55 -19.45
C SER A 237 5.45 -20.99 -18.45
N PRO A 238 6.56 -21.71 -18.17
CA PRO A 238 7.61 -21.18 -17.30
C PRO A 238 8.15 -19.82 -17.73
N GLU A 239 8.28 -19.54 -19.02
CA GLU A 239 8.80 -18.29 -19.56
C GLU A 239 7.84 -17.10 -19.34
N LYS A 240 6.56 -17.39 -19.08
CA LYS A 240 5.54 -16.40 -18.81
C LYS A 240 5.43 -16.04 -17.33
N ASN A 241 6.08 -16.80 -16.46
CA ASN A 241 6.15 -16.48 -15.03
C ASN A 241 7.09 -15.29 -14.81
N VAL A 242 6.50 -14.14 -14.48
CA VAL A 242 7.22 -12.88 -14.24
C VAL A 242 7.81 -12.76 -12.84
N THR A 243 7.46 -13.65 -11.92
CA THR A 243 7.99 -13.63 -10.54
C THR A 243 9.34 -14.34 -10.41
N VAL A 244 9.89 -14.84 -11.50
CA VAL A 244 11.15 -15.59 -11.52
C VAL A 244 12.02 -15.10 -12.67
N GLU A 245 13.27 -14.76 -12.35
CA GLU A 245 14.29 -14.51 -13.38
C GLU A 245 14.90 -15.83 -13.84
N ARG A 246 14.99 -16.01 -15.17
CA ARG A 246 15.57 -17.21 -15.79
C ARG A 246 16.84 -16.89 -16.54
N THR A 247 17.95 -17.38 -16.01
CA THR A 247 19.25 -17.30 -16.68
C THR A 247 19.62 -18.65 -17.29
N SER A 248 19.75 -18.70 -18.61
CA SER A 248 20.19 -19.93 -19.31
C SER A 248 21.67 -19.87 -19.66
N LYS A 249 22.46 -20.83 -19.18
CA LYS A 249 23.90 -20.98 -19.50
C LYS A 249 24.12 -22.28 -20.24
N THR A 250 24.71 -22.18 -21.44
CA THR A 250 25.14 -23.36 -22.20
C THR A 250 26.47 -23.88 -21.66
N GLN A 251 26.45 -25.06 -21.07
CA GLN A 251 27.66 -25.75 -20.60
C GLN A 251 28.10 -26.78 -21.61
N ARG A 252 29.39 -26.75 -21.96
CA ARG A 252 30.01 -27.74 -22.82
C ARG A 252 30.66 -28.82 -21.98
N LYS A 253 30.33 -30.10 -22.25
CA LYS A 253 30.95 -31.23 -21.56
C LYS A 253 32.41 -31.28 -21.90
N LYS A 254 33.29 -31.25 -20.90
CA LYS A 254 34.74 -31.35 -21.07
C LYS A 254 35.08 -32.64 -21.78
N GLY A 255 35.70 -32.56 -22.98
CA GLY A 255 36.05 -33.73 -23.79
C GLY A 255 34.97 -34.26 -24.74
N SER A 256 33.90 -33.54 -24.96
CA SER A 256 32.82 -33.88 -25.90
C SER A 256 32.25 -32.62 -26.56
N ASN A 257 31.70 -32.78 -27.78
CA ASN A 257 30.97 -31.68 -28.43
C ASN A 257 29.50 -31.54 -27.93
N ALA A 258 29.13 -32.36 -26.95
CA ALA A 258 27.79 -32.26 -26.37
C ALA A 258 27.67 -31.00 -25.52
N THR A 259 26.67 -30.17 -25.82
CA THR A 259 26.25 -28.98 -25.03
C THR A 259 25.02 -29.32 -24.23
N ARG A 260 24.99 -28.84 -22.99
CA ARG A 260 23.81 -28.90 -22.11
C ARG A 260 23.44 -27.46 -21.73
N THR A 261 22.23 -27.10 -21.96
CA THR A 261 21.68 -25.86 -21.42
C THR A 261 21.25 -26.10 -19.96
N VAL A 262 21.75 -25.29 -19.03
CA VAL A 262 21.34 -25.27 -17.64
C VAL A 262 20.61 -23.95 -17.43
N THR A 263 19.34 -24.03 -17.07
CA THR A 263 18.56 -22.87 -16.68
C THR A 263 18.62 -22.75 -15.16
N LYS A 264 18.98 -21.56 -14.66
CA LYS A 264 18.90 -21.17 -13.27
C LYS A 264 17.67 -20.28 -13.13
N GLU A 265 16.86 -20.52 -12.11
CA GLU A 265 15.70 -19.73 -11.74
C GLU A 265 16.02 -19.04 -10.42
N GLU A 266 15.74 -17.75 -10.34
CA GLU A 266 15.91 -16.93 -9.13
C GLU A 266 14.64 -16.11 -8.92
N PRO A 267 14.06 -16.12 -7.71
CA PRO A 267 12.93 -15.26 -7.38
C PRO A 267 13.26 -13.78 -7.63
N ARG A 268 12.25 -12.99 -7.96
CA ARG A 268 12.41 -11.54 -8.08
C ARG A 268 11.15 -10.81 -7.62
N GLU A 269 11.31 -9.55 -7.26
CA GLU A 269 10.21 -8.66 -6.91
C GLU A 269 9.22 -8.52 -8.06
N SER A 270 7.94 -8.61 -7.75
CA SER A 270 6.84 -8.54 -8.72
C SER A 270 5.52 -8.31 -8.01
N PHE A 271 4.65 -7.48 -8.60
CA PHE A 271 3.25 -7.34 -8.19
C PHE A 271 2.54 -8.68 -7.96
N PHE A 272 2.90 -9.69 -8.74
CA PHE A 272 2.25 -11.00 -8.70
C PHE A 272 2.65 -11.84 -7.48
N ASN A 273 3.71 -11.48 -6.77
CA ASN A 273 4.09 -12.13 -5.50
C ASN A 273 3.00 -11.95 -4.44
N PHE A 274 2.22 -10.89 -4.53
CA PHE A 274 1.05 -10.67 -3.67
C PHE A 274 0.04 -11.83 -3.69
N PHE A 275 0.00 -12.65 -4.74
CA PHE A 275 -0.91 -13.77 -4.93
C PHE A 275 -0.24 -15.14 -4.76
N LEU A 276 1.00 -15.17 -4.28
CA LEU A 276 1.83 -16.35 -4.09
C LEU A 276 2.22 -16.55 -2.63
N PRO A 277 2.68 -17.75 -2.21
CA PRO A 277 3.26 -17.94 -0.89
C PRO A 277 4.52 -17.07 -0.71
N ALA A 278 4.88 -16.79 0.53
CA ALA A 278 6.22 -16.28 0.83
C ALA A 278 7.27 -17.31 0.36
N ASP A 279 8.36 -16.82 -0.26
CA ASP A 279 9.44 -17.68 -0.74
C ASP A 279 10.49 -17.92 0.36
N THR A 280 10.02 -18.40 1.52
CA THR A 280 10.85 -18.71 2.67
C THR A 280 10.28 -19.91 3.44
N GLU A 281 11.17 -20.69 4.05
CA GLU A 281 10.83 -21.78 4.99
C GLU A 281 10.92 -21.30 6.45
N ASP A 282 11.39 -20.09 6.70
CA ASP A 282 11.49 -19.47 8.00
C ASP A 282 10.15 -18.84 8.40
N GLU A 283 9.65 -19.18 9.59
CA GLU A 283 8.31 -18.74 10.04
C GLU A 283 8.30 -17.23 10.36
N GLU A 284 9.35 -16.68 10.96
CA GLU A 284 9.43 -15.25 11.30
C GLU A 284 9.56 -14.39 10.04
N GLU A 285 10.39 -14.84 9.07
CA GLU A 285 10.48 -14.18 7.76
C GLU A 285 9.15 -14.26 7.00
N ALA A 286 8.43 -15.39 7.06
CA ALA A 286 7.11 -15.54 6.44
C ALA A 286 6.08 -14.61 7.07
N GLU A 287 6.10 -14.41 8.38
CA GLU A 287 5.23 -13.47 9.09
C GLU A 287 5.51 -12.03 8.64
N TYR A 288 6.76 -11.59 8.64
CA TYR A 288 7.16 -10.28 8.14
C TYR A 288 6.73 -10.03 6.68
N VAL A 289 6.89 -11.03 5.81
CA VAL A 289 6.43 -10.95 4.40
C VAL A 289 4.91 -10.82 4.33
N ASN A 290 4.15 -11.55 5.17
CA ASN A 290 2.69 -11.45 5.21
C ASN A 290 2.21 -10.08 5.68
N GLU A 291 2.88 -9.48 6.65
CA GLU A 291 2.59 -8.12 7.11
C GLU A 291 2.87 -7.08 6.03
N ASN A 292 3.98 -7.21 5.30
CA ASN A 292 4.28 -6.34 4.16
C ASN A 292 3.21 -6.46 3.07
N PHE A 293 2.76 -7.66 2.73
CA PHE A 293 1.66 -7.84 1.79
C PHE A 293 0.34 -7.28 2.33
N PHE A 294 0.13 -7.27 3.63
CA PHE A 294 -1.05 -6.63 4.20
C PHE A 294 -1.00 -5.11 4.04
N ARG A 295 0.17 -4.46 4.17
CA ARG A 295 0.33 -3.03 3.81
C ARG A 295 -0.02 -2.77 2.36
N VAL A 296 0.45 -3.61 1.43
CA VAL A 296 0.04 -3.52 0.01
C VAL A 296 -1.48 -3.63 -0.11
N ALA A 297 -2.12 -4.54 0.65
CA ALA A 297 -3.58 -4.67 0.67
C ALA A 297 -4.26 -3.39 1.18
N GLU A 298 -3.70 -2.71 2.17
CA GLU A 298 -4.21 -1.44 2.67
C GLU A 298 -4.09 -0.31 1.62
N HIS A 299 -3.00 -0.26 0.83
CA HIS A 299 -2.87 0.70 -0.27
C HIS A 299 -4.01 0.56 -1.29
N PHE A 300 -4.52 -0.64 -1.54
CA PHE A 300 -5.70 -0.81 -2.38
C PHE A 300 -6.94 -0.12 -1.82
N THR A 301 -7.08 0.06 -0.48
CA THR A 301 -8.22 0.78 0.11
C THR A 301 -8.23 2.25 -0.31
N GLN A 302 -7.06 2.83 -0.55
CA GLN A 302 -6.91 4.21 -0.99
C GLN A 302 -7.16 4.33 -2.50
N VAL A 303 -6.60 3.41 -3.29
CA VAL A 303 -6.68 3.49 -4.75
C VAL A 303 -8.04 3.09 -5.29
N VAL A 304 -8.62 2.00 -4.79
CA VAL A 304 -9.84 1.40 -5.36
C VAL A 304 -11.03 2.36 -5.39
N PRO A 305 -11.33 3.15 -4.34
CA PRO A 305 -12.45 4.09 -4.37
C PRO A 305 -12.31 5.22 -5.38
N GLN A 306 -11.08 5.63 -5.69
CA GLN A 306 -10.77 6.79 -6.52
C GLN A 306 -9.82 6.48 -7.68
N ALA A 307 -9.86 5.26 -8.20
CA ALA A 307 -8.96 4.80 -9.25
C ALA A 307 -8.94 5.72 -10.50
N ALA A 308 -10.07 6.38 -10.84
CA ALA A 308 -10.11 7.33 -11.93
C ALA A 308 -9.28 8.61 -11.63
N ASN A 309 -9.25 9.07 -10.39
CA ASN A 309 -8.43 10.22 -9.99
C ASN A 309 -6.94 9.89 -10.07
N TYR A 310 -6.56 8.69 -9.63
CA TYR A 310 -5.19 8.18 -9.83
C TYR A 310 -4.85 8.03 -11.31
N PHE A 311 -5.75 7.46 -12.12
CA PHE A 311 -5.53 7.34 -13.57
C PHE A 311 -5.26 8.69 -14.24
N ILE A 312 -6.00 9.74 -13.85
CA ILE A 312 -5.83 11.10 -14.36
C ILE A 312 -4.56 11.76 -13.79
N GLY A 313 -4.13 11.38 -12.58
CA GLY A 313 -2.99 11.95 -11.86
C GLY A 313 -3.36 13.16 -10.99
N ILE A 314 -4.63 13.29 -10.60
CA ILE A 314 -5.10 14.35 -9.68
C ILE A 314 -5.16 13.89 -8.21
N ALA A 315 -5.15 12.60 -7.96
CA ALA A 315 -4.93 12.07 -6.62
C ALA A 315 -3.43 12.13 -6.28
N MET A 316 -3.11 12.48 -5.04
CA MET A 316 -1.73 12.45 -4.56
C MET A 316 -1.24 11.00 -4.51
N PRO A 317 0.02 10.72 -4.88
CA PRO A 317 0.62 9.41 -4.65
C PRO A 317 0.53 9.02 -3.18
N ILE A 318 0.50 7.73 -2.91
CA ILE A 318 0.60 7.21 -1.56
C ILE A 318 2.04 7.47 -1.11
N GLU A 319 2.20 8.28 -0.07
CA GLU A 319 3.52 8.50 0.54
C GLU A 319 3.84 7.27 1.41
N GLU A 320 5.04 6.75 1.27
CA GLU A 320 5.55 5.77 2.23
C GLU A 320 5.69 6.48 3.58
N GLU A 321 4.80 6.20 4.50
CA GLU A 321 4.99 6.60 5.88
C GLU A 321 6.14 5.76 6.45
N GLY A 322 7.19 6.44 6.91
CA GLY A 322 8.26 5.79 7.65
C GLY A 322 7.71 5.05 8.90
N PRO A 323 8.49 4.29 9.62
CA PRO A 323 8.05 3.49 10.76
C PRO A 323 7.35 4.37 11.80
N GLY A 324 6.02 4.38 11.78
CA GLY A 324 5.13 5.27 12.52
C GLY A 324 3.84 5.60 11.75
N GLY A 325 3.59 4.90 10.65
CA GLY A 325 2.46 5.13 9.74
C GLY A 325 1.09 5.09 10.41
N VAL A 326 0.17 5.79 9.79
CA VAL A 326 -1.22 6.02 10.23
C VAL A 326 -1.89 4.70 10.52
N GLY A 327 -2.26 4.48 11.75
CA GLY A 327 -2.99 3.29 12.16
C GLY A 327 -4.30 3.15 11.37
N MET A 328 -4.78 1.92 11.21
CA MET A 328 -6.06 1.56 10.55
C MET A 328 -7.25 2.44 11.01
N GLU A 329 -7.18 3.06 12.18
CA GLU A 329 -8.18 4.03 12.69
C GLU A 329 -8.21 5.33 11.87
N GLU A 330 -7.07 5.83 11.43
CA GLU A 330 -7.00 7.07 10.62
C GLU A 330 -7.46 6.79 9.19
N LEU A 331 -7.12 5.62 8.63
CA LEU A 331 -7.62 5.14 7.35
C LEU A 331 -9.15 4.94 7.35
N MET A 332 -9.71 4.41 8.45
CA MET A 332 -11.16 4.30 8.62
C MET A 332 -11.83 5.63 9.02
N GLY A 333 -11.11 6.54 9.66
CA GLY A 333 -11.54 7.92 9.88
C GLY A 333 -11.67 8.67 8.55
N MET A 334 -10.79 8.44 7.59
CA MET A 334 -10.88 8.98 6.23
C MET A 334 -12.07 8.40 5.44
N MET A 335 -12.39 7.13 5.58
CA MET A 335 -13.61 6.54 4.97
C MET A 335 -14.91 7.09 5.59
N GLY A 336 -14.89 7.56 6.87
CA GLY A 336 -16.00 8.27 7.52
C GLY A 336 -16.07 9.75 7.17
N GLY A 337 -15.00 10.33 6.63
CA GLY A 337 -14.86 11.78 6.37
C GLY A 337 -15.27 12.26 4.98
N MET A 338 -15.83 11.43 4.11
CA MET A 338 -16.23 11.82 2.74
C MET A 338 -17.41 12.78 2.66
N GLY A 339 -17.71 13.53 3.76
CA GLY A 339 -18.64 14.67 3.76
C GLY A 339 -18.00 16.04 3.49
N GLY A 340 -16.67 16.15 3.30
CA GLY A 340 -15.93 17.41 3.26
C GLY A 340 -15.63 18.01 1.88
N LEU A 341 -15.86 17.31 0.78
CA LEU A 341 -15.54 17.80 -0.58
C LEU A 341 -16.53 18.85 -1.14
N GLY A 342 -17.51 19.27 -0.35
CA GLY A 342 -18.51 20.30 -0.72
C GLY A 342 -18.11 21.75 -0.41
N GLN A 343 -16.97 22.02 0.21
CA GLN A 343 -16.66 23.35 0.75
C GLN A 343 -15.44 24.07 0.08
N MET A 344 -14.90 23.54 -0.98
CA MET A 344 -13.82 24.21 -1.73
C MET A 344 -14.25 24.85 -3.06
N MET A 345 -15.54 24.86 -3.38
CA MET A 345 -16.05 25.61 -4.53
C MET A 345 -17.03 26.68 -4.07
N GLY A 346 -16.56 27.79 -3.55
CA GLY A 346 -17.40 28.96 -3.31
C GLY A 346 -16.77 30.02 -2.43
N GLY A 347 -16.16 31.04 -3.04
CA GLY A 347 -15.87 32.25 -2.28
C GLY A 347 -14.68 33.06 -2.75
N GLY A 348 -14.75 33.59 -3.96
CA GLY A 348 -13.90 34.71 -4.37
C GLY A 348 -14.35 35.97 -3.63
N GLY A 349 -13.41 36.76 -3.14
CA GLY A 349 -13.65 38.06 -2.55
C GLY A 349 -12.37 38.74 -2.11
N ALA A 350 -11.97 39.73 -2.86
CA ALA A 350 -10.72 40.45 -2.88
C ALA A 350 -10.42 41.34 -1.65
N PRO A 351 -9.22 41.96 -1.58
CA PRO A 351 -8.59 42.44 -0.35
C PRO A 351 -8.78 43.93 -0.11
N GLY A 352 -8.56 44.38 1.11
CA GLY A 352 -8.28 45.76 1.34
C GLY A 352 -8.65 46.34 2.69
N GLY A 353 -7.69 46.85 3.45
CA GLY A 353 -7.86 47.95 4.34
C GLY A 353 -7.69 47.72 5.83
N ALA A 354 -6.51 48.03 6.36
CA ALA A 354 -6.27 48.33 7.78
C ALA A 354 -6.54 49.80 8.08
N PRO A 355 -6.27 50.31 9.33
CA PRO A 355 -7.11 50.26 10.53
C PRO A 355 -7.49 51.66 11.04
N ALA A 356 -8.48 51.80 11.87
CA ALA A 356 -8.58 52.98 12.77
C ALA A 356 -9.31 52.68 14.07
N ARG A 357 -8.81 53.30 15.11
CA ARG A 357 -9.15 53.33 16.51
C ARG A 357 -10.51 54.02 16.82
N GLY A 358 -11.07 53.70 18.01
CA GLY A 358 -11.84 54.59 18.85
C GLY A 358 -13.16 54.00 19.28
N GLY A 359 -13.32 53.55 20.51
CA GLY A 359 -13.78 54.34 21.64
C GLY A 359 -15.27 54.26 21.88
N GLY A 360 -15.67 53.69 23.04
CA GLY A 360 -16.80 54.25 23.81
C GLY A 360 -18.09 53.43 23.87
N GLY A 361 -18.33 52.72 24.96
CA GLY A 361 -19.45 53.01 25.90
C GLY A 361 -20.84 52.47 25.58
N GLY A 362 -21.42 51.76 26.55
CA GLY A 362 -22.84 51.74 26.79
C GLY A 362 -23.52 50.36 26.82
N GLY A 363 -23.89 49.92 28.01
CA GLY A 363 -24.57 48.70 28.42
C GLY A 363 -26.06 48.60 28.04
N PRO A 364 -26.87 47.84 28.77
CA PRO A 364 -27.53 46.69 28.23
C PRO A 364 -29.05 46.86 28.06
N ALA A 365 -29.68 46.06 27.21
CA ALA A 365 -31.12 45.80 27.28
C ALA A 365 -31.54 44.57 26.49
N ASP A 366 -32.21 43.70 27.20
CA ASP A 366 -33.40 42.91 26.84
C ASP A 366 -33.33 41.78 25.82
N ALA A 367 -33.45 40.58 26.38
CA ALA A 367 -33.96 39.40 25.72
C ALA A 367 -35.49 39.49 25.49
N PRO A 368 -36.05 38.83 24.46
CA PRO A 368 -37.39 38.29 24.57
C PRO A 368 -37.44 36.75 24.46
N GLU A 369 -38.33 36.22 25.29
CA GLU A 369 -38.71 34.84 25.48
C GLU A 369 -39.26 34.17 24.21
N CYS A 370 -38.92 32.92 24.00
CA CYS A 370 -39.63 32.00 23.10
C CYS A 370 -40.86 31.44 23.78
N LYS A 371 -42.05 31.66 23.20
CA LYS A 371 -43.26 30.90 23.50
C LYS A 371 -43.42 29.78 22.49
N GLN A 372 -43.68 28.61 23.08
CA GLN A 372 -44.17 27.40 22.41
C GLN A 372 -45.57 27.61 21.84
N SER A 373 -45.79 27.07 20.68
CA SER A 373 -47.06 26.46 20.24
C SER A 373 -46.74 25.40 19.20
#